data_8f5c53f0fb2c893498f8ee03366208dc
#
_entry.id   8f5c53f0fb2c893498f8ee03366208dc
#
_cell.length_a   1.000
_cell.length_b   1.000
_cell.length_c   1.000
_cell.angle_alpha   90.00
_cell.angle_beta   90.00
_cell.angle_gamma   90.00
#
_symmetry.space_group_name_H-M   'P 1'
#
loop_
_entity.id
_entity.type
_entity.pdbx_description
1 polymer ?
#
loop_
_entity_poly.entity_id
_entity_poly.type
_entity_poly.pdbx_seq_one_letter_code
_entity_poly.pdbx_strand_id
1 'polypeptide(L)'
;MGERVYARLFCFYFVRNVMSDTQTNHLMPVFNRLPVAFTHGQGVWLTDTNGKQYLDALAGIAVNALGHNHPRLVAALREQVGQLIHVSNLYQVPEQIELANQLARLSGMDEVFFANSGAEANEGAIKLARLYGHQQGKANGKIIVMSEAFHGRTLATLTATGNAKVQKGFDPLVTGFVRVPFNDVGAIHALQSDLDVVAVMLEVVQGEGGVSSLSAGVLGEIRALCDANQWLLIIDEVQTGVGRTGQWFAHQIENVTPDVMTLAKGLGAGVPVGALLTWGRATGVFHVGAHGTTFGGNPLAMRAALTTLAVIEDEGLCANASKQGDAIRAGLAQILSEEVAAGKVKEFRGKGLMVGIELDRPCGELVTRALDAGLLINVTHDSVVRLLPPLIINDEETAELVARLAVLIKEFLA
;
A
#
# COMPACT_ATOMS: atom_id res chain seq x y z
N MET A 1 4.48 -9.66 -41.09
CA MET A 1 5.60 -10.45 -40.53
C MET A 1 6.78 -9.55 -40.11
N GLY A 2 6.98 -8.38 -40.68
CA GLY A 2 8.10 -7.47 -40.38
C GLY A 2 8.04 -6.75 -39.03
N GLU A 3 6.90 -6.29 -38.60
CA GLU A 3 6.77 -5.45 -37.38
C GLU A 3 7.03 -6.20 -36.05
N ARG A 4 6.71 -7.50 -35.97
CA ARG A 4 6.99 -8.29 -34.76
C ARG A 4 8.47 -8.63 -34.54
N VAL A 5 9.26 -8.64 -35.61
CA VAL A 5 10.70 -8.92 -35.54
C VAL A 5 11.46 -7.67 -35.10
N TYR A 6 11.08 -6.50 -35.56
CA TYR A 6 11.69 -5.22 -35.15
C TYR A 6 11.42 -4.89 -33.67
N ALA A 7 10.22 -5.11 -33.17
CA ALA A 7 9.89 -4.86 -31.76
C ALA A 7 10.67 -5.80 -30.81
N ARG A 8 10.87 -7.07 -31.18
CA ARG A 8 11.69 -8.02 -30.41
C ARG A 8 13.19 -7.68 -30.43
N LEU A 9 13.73 -7.31 -31.59
CA LEU A 9 15.13 -6.91 -31.74
C LEU A 9 15.43 -5.59 -31.01
N PHE A 10 14.52 -4.61 -31.05
CA PHE A 10 14.70 -3.33 -30.35
C PHE A 10 14.66 -3.49 -28.84
N CYS A 11 13.76 -4.32 -28.32
CA CYS A 11 13.67 -4.62 -26.89
C CYS A 11 14.93 -5.39 -26.41
N PHE A 12 15.42 -6.37 -27.17
CA PHE A 12 16.64 -7.13 -26.84
C PHE A 12 17.91 -6.27 -26.90
N TYR A 13 18.01 -5.35 -27.85
CA TYR A 13 19.17 -4.45 -28.00
C TYR A 13 19.21 -3.41 -26.87
N PHE A 14 18.06 -2.89 -26.47
CA PHE A 14 17.96 -1.92 -25.37
C PHE A 14 18.29 -2.55 -24.02
N VAL A 15 17.79 -3.76 -23.74
CA VAL A 15 18.01 -4.44 -22.45
C VAL A 15 19.46 -4.90 -22.30
N ARG A 16 20.12 -5.39 -23.38
CA ARG A 16 21.53 -5.80 -23.33
C ARG A 16 22.48 -4.64 -23.09
N ASN A 17 22.18 -3.45 -23.60
CA ASN A 17 23.05 -2.27 -23.42
C ASN A 17 22.86 -1.58 -22.05
N VAL A 18 21.73 -1.76 -21.39
CA VAL A 18 21.49 -1.14 -20.06
C VAL A 18 22.28 -1.84 -18.93
N MET A 19 22.74 -3.07 -19.16
CA MET A 19 23.41 -3.90 -18.13
C MET A 19 24.92 -4.04 -18.33
N SER A 20 25.56 -3.28 -19.25
CA SER A 20 27.02 -3.29 -19.38
C SER A 20 27.65 -2.42 -18.28
N ASP A 21 28.63 -2.95 -17.55
CA ASP A 21 29.38 -2.26 -16.47
C ASP A 21 30.06 -0.94 -16.89
N THR A 22 29.99 -0.58 -18.16
CA THR A 22 30.64 0.60 -18.75
C THR A 22 29.69 1.76 -19.06
N GLN A 23 28.36 1.59 -18.86
CA GLN A 23 27.41 2.69 -19.12
C GLN A 23 27.27 3.57 -17.89
N THR A 24 27.45 4.89 -18.08
CA THR A 24 27.18 5.90 -17.05
C THR A 24 25.71 5.86 -16.66
N ASN A 25 25.44 5.51 -15.41
CA ASN A 25 24.07 5.50 -14.87
C ASN A 25 23.73 6.90 -14.34
N HIS A 26 22.74 7.57 -14.97
CA HIS A 26 22.29 8.91 -14.59
C HIS A 26 21.16 8.90 -13.54
N LEU A 27 20.78 7.74 -13.00
CA LEU A 27 19.78 7.63 -11.93
C LEU A 27 20.35 8.11 -10.60
N MET A 28 19.59 8.94 -9.86
CA MET A 28 19.95 9.29 -8.49
C MET A 28 20.04 8.02 -7.64
N PRO A 29 21.07 7.83 -6.79
CA PRO A 29 21.30 6.61 -6.02
C PRO A 29 20.45 6.58 -4.72
N VAL A 30 19.13 6.77 -4.86
CA VAL A 30 18.18 6.80 -3.73
C VAL A 30 17.62 5.40 -3.38
N PHE A 31 17.89 4.39 -4.21
CA PHE A 31 17.46 3.01 -4.00
C PHE A 31 18.64 2.05 -4.05
N ASN A 32 18.68 1.11 -3.11
CA ASN A 32 19.57 -0.05 -3.19
C ASN A 32 18.89 -1.12 -4.06
N ARG A 33 19.21 -1.12 -5.37
CA ARG A 33 18.58 -2.03 -6.34
C ARG A 33 19.21 -3.40 -6.29
N LEU A 34 18.37 -4.45 -6.29
CA LEU A 34 18.83 -5.82 -6.48
C LEU A 34 19.34 -6.01 -7.93
N PRO A 35 20.34 -6.87 -8.18
CA PRO A 35 20.98 -7.04 -9.48
C PRO A 35 20.14 -7.92 -10.42
N VAL A 36 18.89 -7.58 -10.63
CA VAL A 36 17.96 -8.28 -11.53
C VAL A 36 17.14 -7.27 -12.32
N ALA A 37 16.87 -7.59 -13.59
CA ALA A 37 15.98 -6.81 -14.44
C ALA A 37 14.92 -7.74 -15.05
N PHE A 38 13.65 -7.40 -14.85
CA PHE A 38 12.52 -8.16 -15.36
C PHE A 38 12.11 -7.67 -16.74
N THR A 39 11.75 -8.58 -17.65
CA THR A 39 11.33 -8.28 -19.02
C THR A 39 9.84 -8.45 -19.22
N HIS A 40 9.21 -9.39 -18.54
CA HIS A 40 7.77 -9.64 -18.59
C HIS A 40 7.29 -10.37 -17.34
N GLY A 41 5.97 -10.42 -17.16
CA GLY A 41 5.33 -11.15 -16.09
C GLY A 41 3.99 -11.71 -16.52
N GLN A 42 3.53 -12.76 -15.82
CA GLN A 42 2.22 -13.37 -16.01
C GLN A 42 1.71 -13.92 -14.67
N GLY A 43 0.51 -13.50 -14.26
CA GLY A 43 -0.03 -13.90 -12.96
C GLY A 43 0.89 -13.46 -11.81
N VAL A 44 1.32 -14.38 -10.97
CA VAL A 44 2.26 -14.12 -9.86
C VAL A 44 3.74 -14.28 -10.26
N TRP A 45 4.03 -14.52 -11.53
CA TRP A 45 5.37 -14.84 -12.02
C TRP A 45 5.99 -13.68 -12.77
N LEU A 46 7.27 -13.41 -12.51
CA LEU A 46 8.12 -12.50 -13.26
C LEU A 46 9.26 -13.27 -13.93
N THR A 47 9.67 -12.81 -15.12
CA THR A 47 10.79 -13.39 -15.86
C THR A 47 11.85 -12.33 -16.09
N ASP A 48 13.10 -12.66 -15.74
CA ASP A 48 14.23 -11.76 -15.92
C ASP A 48 14.80 -11.76 -17.36
N THR A 49 15.82 -10.96 -17.58
CA THR A 49 16.53 -10.86 -18.88
C THR A 49 17.21 -12.16 -19.32
N ASN A 50 17.45 -13.09 -18.41
CA ASN A 50 18.09 -14.39 -18.66
C ASN A 50 17.07 -15.53 -18.82
N GLY A 51 15.77 -15.24 -18.68
CA GLY A 51 14.70 -16.21 -18.75
C GLY A 51 14.41 -16.95 -17.45
N LYS A 52 15.08 -16.59 -16.34
CA LYS A 52 14.78 -17.15 -15.02
C LYS A 52 13.44 -16.59 -14.51
N GLN A 53 12.62 -17.48 -13.94
CA GLN A 53 11.34 -17.15 -13.36
C GLN A 53 11.42 -16.94 -11.85
N TYR A 54 10.61 -16.00 -11.37
CA TYR A 54 10.52 -15.62 -9.97
C TYR A 54 9.06 -15.58 -9.55
N LEU A 55 8.74 -16.25 -8.44
CA LEU A 55 7.43 -16.11 -7.79
C LEU A 55 7.42 -14.77 -7.03
N ASP A 56 6.51 -13.88 -7.40
CA ASP A 56 6.41 -12.54 -6.83
C ASP A 56 5.52 -12.53 -5.60
N ALA A 57 6.13 -12.66 -4.42
CA ALA A 57 5.44 -12.53 -3.14
C ALA A 57 5.50 -11.10 -2.57
N LEU A 58 5.78 -10.08 -3.42
CA LEU A 58 5.87 -8.68 -3.04
C LEU A 58 4.91 -7.78 -3.82
N ALA A 59 4.59 -8.14 -5.06
CA ALA A 59 3.67 -7.43 -5.96
C ALA A 59 3.96 -5.92 -6.08
N GLY A 60 5.25 -5.56 -6.19
CA GLY A 60 5.65 -4.14 -6.23
C GLY A 60 5.35 -3.38 -4.93
N ILE A 61 5.36 -4.04 -3.79
CA ILE A 61 4.93 -3.56 -2.46
C ILE A 61 3.41 -3.31 -2.44
N ALA A 62 2.64 -4.39 -2.63
CA ALA A 62 1.16 -4.41 -2.65
C ALA A 62 0.53 -3.57 -3.77
N VAL A 63 1.24 -3.28 -4.86
CA VAL A 63 0.75 -2.48 -5.99
C VAL A 63 0.03 -3.36 -7.01
N ASN A 64 0.64 -4.47 -7.44
CA ASN A 64 0.10 -5.33 -8.49
C ASN A 64 -0.95 -6.30 -7.92
N ALA A 65 -2.09 -5.75 -7.48
CA ALA A 65 -3.17 -6.53 -6.85
C ALA A 65 -3.67 -7.67 -7.75
N LEU A 66 -3.75 -7.44 -9.06
CA LEU A 66 -4.18 -8.42 -10.07
C LEU A 66 -3.03 -9.24 -10.66
N GLY A 67 -1.83 -9.18 -10.04
CA GLY A 67 -0.64 -9.77 -10.62
C GLY A 67 -0.17 -9.07 -11.89
N HIS A 68 0.65 -9.78 -12.68
CA HIS A 68 1.26 -9.23 -13.89
C HIS A 68 0.45 -9.63 -15.12
N ASN A 69 0.28 -8.66 -16.05
CA ASN A 69 -0.36 -8.88 -17.35
C ASN A 69 -1.77 -9.48 -17.26
N HIS A 70 -2.59 -9.03 -16.30
CA HIS A 70 -3.96 -9.49 -16.16
C HIS A 70 -4.78 -9.17 -17.43
N PRO A 71 -5.45 -10.15 -18.08
CA PRO A 71 -6.01 -9.97 -19.42
C PRO A 71 -7.07 -8.88 -19.49
N ARG A 72 -7.97 -8.76 -18.51
CA ARG A 72 -9.00 -7.72 -18.47
C ARG A 72 -8.39 -6.33 -18.31
N LEU A 73 -7.39 -6.17 -17.42
CA LEU A 73 -6.71 -4.88 -17.21
C LEU A 73 -5.96 -4.46 -18.47
N VAL A 74 -5.21 -5.38 -19.09
CA VAL A 74 -4.47 -5.08 -20.33
C VAL A 74 -5.39 -4.70 -21.47
N ALA A 75 -6.53 -5.40 -21.63
CA ALA A 75 -7.51 -5.07 -22.67
C ALA A 75 -8.11 -3.66 -22.45
N ALA A 76 -8.54 -3.35 -21.24
CA ALA A 76 -9.11 -2.05 -20.87
C ALA A 76 -8.12 -0.90 -21.08
N LEU A 77 -6.85 -1.08 -20.68
CA LEU A 77 -5.81 -0.06 -20.87
C LEU A 77 -5.46 0.14 -22.34
N ARG A 78 -5.39 -0.94 -23.16
CA ARG A 78 -5.17 -0.82 -24.61
C ARG A 78 -6.28 -0.05 -25.31
N GLU A 79 -7.52 -0.28 -24.91
CA GLU A 79 -8.66 0.47 -25.44
C GLU A 79 -8.59 1.94 -25.02
N GLN A 80 -8.38 2.22 -23.73
CA GLN A 80 -8.36 3.59 -23.20
C GLN A 80 -7.23 4.44 -23.76
N VAL A 81 -6.04 3.87 -23.97
CA VAL A 81 -4.90 4.57 -24.60
C VAL A 81 -5.23 5.00 -26.02
N GLY A 82 -6.05 4.23 -26.73
CA GLY A 82 -6.52 4.57 -28.09
C GLY A 82 -7.61 5.64 -28.15
N GLN A 83 -8.21 6.00 -27.00
CA GLN A 83 -9.30 6.98 -26.90
C GLN A 83 -8.83 8.31 -26.30
N LEU A 84 -8.52 8.32 -25.01
CA LEU A 84 -8.16 9.52 -24.26
C LEU A 84 -7.31 9.16 -23.04
N ILE A 85 -6.09 9.70 -22.95
CA ILE A 85 -5.18 9.45 -21.83
C ILE A 85 -5.41 10.46 -20.71
N HIS A 86 -5.47 11.76 -21.06
CA HIS A 86 -5.57 12.85 -20.11
C HIS A 86 -6.41 13.99 -20.63
N VAL A 87 -7.16 14.60 -19.73
CA VAL A 87 -7.83 15.89 -19.91
C VAL A 87 -7.82 16.61 -18.55
N SER A 88 -7.82 17.94 -18.55
CA SER A 88 -7.83 18.72 -17.32
C SER A 88 -9.11 18.50 -16.51
N ASN A 89 -9.01 18.58 -15.16
CA ASN A 89 -10.15 18.66 -14.25
C ASN A 89 -11.03 19.92 -14.42
N LEU A 90 -10.72 20.76 -15.41
CA LEU A 90 -11.65 21.78 -15.89
C LEU A 90 -12.87 21.20 -16.63
N TYR A 91 -12.78 19.95 -17.05
CA TYR A 91 -13.83 19.24 -17.77
C TYR A 91 -14.32 18.05 -16.98
N GLN A 92 -15.52 17.58 -17.28
CA GLN A 92 -16.04 16.35 -16.70
C GLN A 92 -15.35 15.13 -17.33
N VAL A 93 -14.99 14.17 -16.49
CA VAL A 93 -14.43 12.86 -16.87
C VAL A 93 -15.42 11.80 -16.38
N PRO A 94 -16.15 11.13 -17.31
CA PRO A 94 -17.17 10.14 -16.92
C PRO A 94 -16.62 9.04 -16.01
N GLU A 95 -15.41 8.55 -16.29
CA GLU A 95 -14.75 7.51 -15.51
C GLU A 95 -14.44 7.94 -14.06
N GLN A 96 -14.23 9.24 -13.80
CA GLN A 96 -14.09 9.75 -12.43
C GLN A 96 -15.40 9.59 -11.66
N ILE A 97 -16.52 9.95 -12.30
CA ILE A 97 -17.84 9.86 -11.66
C ILE A 97 -18.18 8.40 -11.36
N GLU A 98 -17.93 7.52 -12.33
CA GLU A 98 -18.17 6.09 -12.17
C GLU A 98 -17.31 5.48 -11.06
N LEU A 99 -16.00 5.79 -11.03
CA LEU A 99 -15.10 5.29 -9.99
C LEU A 99 -15.45 5.84 -8.61
N ALA A 100 -15.81 7.14 -8.51
CA ALA A 100 -16.25 7.73 -7.26
C ALA A 100 -17.50 7.03 -6.71
N ASN A 101 -18.49 6.76 -7.57
CA ASN A 101 -19.71 6.03 -7.19
C ASN A 101 -19.39 4.59 -6.75
N GLN A 102 -18.47 3.90 -7.41
CA GLN A 102 -18.06 2.55 -7.00
C GLN A 102 -17.34 2.56 -5.66
N LEU A 103 -16.39 3.47 -5.47
CA LEU A 103 -15.69 3.61 -4.19
C LEU A 103 -16.64 3.97 -3.05
N ALA A 104 -17.60 4.89 -3.27
CA ALA A 104 -18.63 5.22 -2.30
C ALA A 104 -19.50 4.00 -1.93
N ARG A 105 -19.93 3.21 -2.93
CA ARG A 105 -20.70 1.97 -2.72
C ARG A 105 -19.93 0.95 -1.86
N LEU A 106 -18.61 0.77 -2.13
CA LEU A 106 -17.80 -0.23 -1.45
C LEU A 106 -17.38 0.18 -0.04
N SER A 107 -17.19 1.49 0.18
CA SER A 107 -16.67 2.03 1.45
C SER A 107 -17.74 2.62 2.36
N GLY A 108 -18.90 3.03 1.82
CA GLY A 108 -19.88 3.83 2.53
C GLY A 108 -19.47 5.29 2.74
N MET A 109 -18.42 5.77 2.03
CA MET A 109 -17.96 7.16 2.08
C MET A 109 -18.76 8.05 1.13
N ASP A 110 -18.73 9.37 1.34
CA ASP A 110 -19.62 10.34 0.66
C ASP A 110 -18.98 10.98 -0.58
N GLU A 111 -17.72 11.41 -0.49
CA GLU A 111 -17.02 12.16 -1.55
C GLU A 111 -15.64 11.56 -1.84
N VAL A 112 -15.16 11.73 -3.06
CA VAL A 112 -13.85 11.25 -3.51
C VAL A 112 -13.09 12.34 -4.25
N PHE A 113 -11.85 12.57 -3.86
CA PHE A 113 -10.86 13.33 -4.62
C PHE A 113 -9.79 12.39 -5.17
N PHE A 114 -9.47 12.46 -6.47
CA PHE A 114 -8.44 11.62 -7.07
C PHE A 114 -7.09 12.32 -7.17
N ALA A 115 -6.03 11.57 -6.84
CA ALA A 115 -4.64 11.96 -6.89
C ALA A 115 -3.83 10.93 -7.71
N ASN A 116 -2.48 10.99 -7.68
CA ASN A 116 -1.62 10.10 -8.46
C ASN A 116 -0.86 9.10 -7.60
N SER A 117 -0.84 9.31 -6.29
CA SER A 117 -0.07 8.49 -5.34
C SER A 117 -0.69 8.51 -3.95
N GLY A 118 -0.26 7.56 -3.10
CA GLY A 118 -0.64 7.56 -1.68
C GLY A 118 -0.10 8.79 -0.93
N ALA A 119 1.09 9.27 -1.28
CA ALA A 119 1.63 10.49 -0.68
C ALA A 119 0.76 11.71 -0.99
N GLU A 120 0.29 11.87 -2.23
CA GLU A 120 -0.63 12.96 -2.59
C GLU A 120 -1.99 12.82 -1.91
N ALA A 121 -2.54 11.61 -1.80
CA ALA A 121 -3.78 11.36 -1.06
C ALA A 121 -3.64 11.73 0.42
N ASN A 122 -2.52 11.33 1.05
CA ASN A 122 -2.22 11.67 2.45
C ASN A 122 -1.94 13.16 2.65
N GLU A 123 -1.26 13.85 1.72
CA GLU A 123 -1.12 15.32 1.75
C GLU A 123 -2.51 16.00 1.70
N GLY A 124 -3.42 15.47 0.86
CA GLY A 124 -4.81 15.91 0.81
C GLY A 124 -5.52 15.73 2.16
N ALA A 125 -5.38 14.57 2.80
CA ALA A 125 -5.95 14.27 4.11
C ALA A 125 -5.40 15.20 5.21
N ILE A 126 -4.09 15.45 5.24
CA ILE A 126 -3.44 16.38 6.17
C ILE A 126 -3.96 17.81 5.97
N LYS A 127 -4.06 18.27 4.71
CA LYS A 127 -4.61 19.59 4.38
C LYS A 127 -6.08 19.70 4.79
N LEU A 128 -6.88 18.66 4.53
CA LEU A 128 -8.29 18.62 4.91
C LEU A 128 -8.46 18.73 6.43
N ALA A 129 -7.68 17.97 7.21
CA ALA A 129 -7.70 18.03 8.67
C ALA A 129 -7.34 19.44 9.21
N ARG A 130 -6.34 20.09 8.59
CA ARG A 130 -6.00 21.47 8.94
C ARG A 130 -7.10 22.47 8.63
N LEU A 131 -7.72 22.36 7.44
CA LEU A 131 -8.83 23.22 7.05
C LEU A 131 -10.04 23.00 7.94
N TYR A 132 -10.37 21.76 8.29
CA TYR A 132 -11.39 21.41 9.27
C TYR A 132 -11.13 22.07 10.64
N GLY A 133 -9.88 22.02 11.12
CA GLY A 133 -9.46 22.72 12.35
C GLY A 133 -9.67 24.22 12.27
N HIS A 134 -9.28 24.86 11.16
CA HIS A 134 -9.50 26.30 10.94
C HIS A 134 -11.00 26.66 10.96
N GLN A 135 -11.86 25.84 10.38
CA GLN A 135 -13.33 26.06 10.43
C GLN A 135 -13.86 25.98 11.87
N GLN A 136 -13.17 25.28 12.78
CA GLN A 136 -13.48 25.22 14.22
C GLN A 136 -12.75 26.28 15.06
N GLY A 137 -12.07 27.24 14.43
CA GLY A 137 -11.28 28.29 15.13
C GLY A 137 -9.93 27.81 15.67
N LYS A 138 -9.46 26.61 15.30
CA LYS A 138 -8.16 26.03 15.72
C LYS A 138 -7.06 26.33 14.68
N ALA A 139 -6.44 27.51 14.80
CA ALA A 139 -5.45 27.97 13.81
C ALA A 139 -4.17 27.10 13.71
N ASN A 140 -3.83 26.39 14.78
CA ASN A 140 -2.62 25.55 14.88
C ASN A 140 -2.98 24.06 14.93
N GLY A 141 -3.96 23.62 14.14
CA GLY A 141 -4.48 22.27 14.16
C GLY A 141 -3.39 21.19 14.18
N LYS A 142 -3.43 20.31 15.21
CA LYS A 142 -2.50 19.20 15.41
C LYS A 142 -3.13 17.88 14.99
N ILE A 143 -2.35 17.04 14.34
CA ILE A 143 -2.73 15.69 13.93
C ILE A 143 -1.92 14.70 14.76
N ILE A 144 -2.61 13.80 15.48
CA ILE A 144 -1.98 12.68 16.18
C ILE A 144 -1.60 11.63 15.15
N VAL A 145 -0.34 11.17 15.18
CA VAL A 145 0.21 10.13 14.30
C VAL A 145 0.92 9.06 15.11
N MET A 146 1.06 7.86 14.55
CA MET A 146 1.62 6.71 15.26
C MET A 146 3.13 6.58 15.06
N SER A 147 3.84 6.07 16.06
CA SER A 147 5.22 5.57 15.89
C SER A 147 5.23 4.45 14.86
N GLU A 148 6.35 4.30 14.13
CA GLU A 148 6.58 3.29 13.09
C GLU A 148 5.61 3.36 11.88
N ALA A 149 4.72 4.37 11.81
CA ALA A 149 3.83 4.57 10.68
C ALA A 149 4.61 4.99 9.41
N PHE A 150 4.04 4.71 8.24
CA PHE A 150 4.54 5.20 6.96
C PHE A 150 3.42 5.83 6.14
N HIS A 151 3.48 7.14 5.91
CA HIS A 151 2.46 7.90 5.18
C HIS A 151 2.95 8.53 3.88
N GLY A 152 4.25 8.49 3.58
CA GLY A 152 4.83 9.02 2.34
C GLY A 152 6.19 9.69 2.50
N ARG A 153 6.66 10.31 1.41
CA ARG A 153 7.99 10.94 1.31
C ARG A 153 7.96 12.43 0.95
N THR A 154 6.79 13.04 0.83
CA THR A 154 6.62 14.50 0.75
C THR A 154 6.78 15.11 2.14
N LEU A 155 7.06 16.41 2.27
CA LEU A 155 7.47 16.99 3.55
C LEU A 155 6.46 16.77 4.68
N ALA A 156 5.14 16.92 4.44
CA ALA A 156 4.17 16.70 5.51
C ALA A 156 3.96 15.21 5.78
N THR A 157 3.85 14.36 4.75
CA THR A 157 3.74 12.91 4.92
C THR A 157 4.99 12.28 5.52
N LEU A 158 6.19 12.82 5.19
CA LEU A 158 7.46 12.45 5.81
C LEU A 158 7.47 12.77 7.30
N THR A 159 6.92 13.93 7.68
CA THR A 159 6.79 14.32 9.09
C THR A 159 5.81 13.42 9.83
N ALA A 160 4.68 13.05 9.20
CA ALA A 160 3.72 12.11 9.76
C ALA A 160 4.28 10.69 9.90
N THR A 161 5.20 10.29 9.00
CA THR A 161 5.90 8.98 9.02
C THR A 161 6.71 8.81 10.31
N GLY A 162 6.55 7.66 10.98
CA GLY A 162 7.11 7.36 12.31
C GLY A 162 8.57 6.91 12.35
N ASN A 163 9.33 7.08 11.27
CA ASN A 163 10.70 6.58 11.13
C ASN A 163 11.72 7.72 11.07
N ALA A 164 12.47 7.93 12.15
CA ALA A 164 13.48 8.99 12.24
C ALA A 164 14.64 8.84 11.22
N LYS A 165 14.94 7.61 10.75
CA LYS A 165 16.00 7.37 9.75
C LYS A 165 15.68 8.09 8.43
N VAL A 166 14.39 8.13 8.03
CA VAL A 166 13.97 8.76 6.77
C VAL A 166 13.75 10.25 6.87
N GLN A 167 13.64 10.79 8.09
CA GLN A 167 13.49 12.23 8.36
C GLN A 167 14.83 12.96 8.45
N LYS A 168 15.90 12.21 8.73
CA LYS A 168 17.24 12.79 8.97
C LYS A 168 17.71 13.65 7.79
N GLY A 169 18.04 14.92 8.06
CA GLY A 169 18.56 15.87 7.08
C GLY A 169 17.50 16.65 6.30
N PHE A 170 16.21 16.48 6.64
CA PHE A 170 15.10 17.22 6.02
C PHE A 170 14.46 18.26 6.97
N ASP A 171 15.16 18.61 8.04
CA ASP A 171 14.74 19.66 8.97
C ASP A 171 14.77 21.05 8.31
N PRO A 172 13.86 21.98 8.69
CA PRO A 172 12.81 21.80 9.70
C PRO A 172 11.63 20.98 9.17
N LEU A 173 11.17 20.02 9.98
CA LEU A 173 9.97 19.25 9.66
C LEU A 173 8.70 20.12 9.76
N VAL A 174 7.61 19.68 9.14
CA VAL A 174 6.34 20.39 9.15
C VAL A 174 5.73 20.35 10.55
N THR A 175 5.35 21.50 11.12
CA THR A 175 4.73 21.59 12.45
C THR A 175 3.31 21.03 12.47
N GLY A 176 2.77 20.74 13.67
CA GLY A 176 1.39 20.32 13.88
C GLY A 176 1.20 18.79 13.84
N PHE A 177 2.23 18.01 14.15
CA PHE A 177 2.12 16.57 14.37
C PHE A 177 2.50 16.20 15.81
N VAL A 178 1.68 15.34 16.44
CA VAL A 178 1.94 14.76 17.77
C VAL A 178 2.07 13.26 17.62
N ARG A 179 3.20 12.68 18.00
CA ARG A 179 3.45 11.26 17.83
C ARG A 179 3.16 10.50 19.13
N VAL A 180 2.42 9.39 18.99
CA VAL A 180 2.10 8.46 20.08
C VAL A 180 2.53 7.04 19.71
N PRO A 181 2.77 6.14 20.70
CA PRO A 181 3.03 4.72 20.41
C PRO A 181 1.84 4.08 19.70
N PHE A 182 2.13 3.12 18.81
CA PHE A 182 1.10 2.30 18.17
C PHE A 182 0.39 1.41 19.21
N ASN A 183 -0.93 1.23 19.10
CA ASN A 183 -1.78 0.50 20.06
C ASN A 183 -1.90 1.14 21.47
N ASP A 184 -1.41 2.36 21.67
CA ASP A 184 -1.53 3.06 22.96
C ASP A 184 -2.68 4.07 22.96
N VAL A 185 -3.90 3.58 23.22
CA VAL A 185 -5.09 4.44 23.33
C VAL A 185 -4.98 5.42 24.51
N GLY A 186 -4.26 5.03 25.58
CA GLY A 186 -4.02 5.90 26.73
C GLY A 186 -3.22 7.16 26.37
N ALA A 187 -2.22 7.02 25.51
CA ALA A 187 -1.45 8.16 25.00
C ALA A 187 -2.32 9.10 24.13
N ILE A 188 -3.27 8.58 23.35
CA ILE A 188 -4.24 9.40 22.60
C ILE A 188 -5.20 10.10 23.56
N HIS A 189 -5.72 9.36 24.56
CA HIS A 189 -6.62 9.90 25.57
C HIS A 189 -5.99 11.07 26.35
N ALA A 190 -4.71 10.99 26.68
CA ALA A 190 -3.99 12.06 27.39
C ALA A 190 -3.94 13.39 26.62
N LEU A 191 -4.16 13.35 25.30
CA LEU A 191 -4.19 14.55 24.45
C LEU A 191 -5.57 15.24 24.36
N GLN A 192 -6.61 14.71 25.04
CA GLN A 192 -7.95 15.33 25.01
C GLN A 192 -7.98 16.76 25.56
N SER A 193 -7.05 17.12 26.45
CA SER A 193 -6.93 18.50 26.98
C SER A 193 -6.23 19.47 26.01
N ASP A 194 -5.59 18.96 24.95
CA ASP A 194 -4.96 19.80 23.92
C ASP A 194 -6.02 20.25 22.91
N LEU A 195 -6.47 21.50 23.07
CA LEU A 195 -7.54 22.09 22.27
C LEU A 195 -7.18 22.24 20.78
N ASP A 196 -5.89 22.16 20.43
CA ASP A 196 -5.43 22.28 19.05
C ASP A 196 -5.54 20.94 18.28
N VAL A 197 -5.76 19.79 18.93
CA VAL A 197 -5.90 18.52 18.23
C VAL A 197 -7.17 18.54 17.35
N VAL A 198 -7.02 18.14 16.08
CA VAL A 198 -8.06 18.14 15.05
C VAL A 198 -8.30 16.78 14.42
N ALA A 199 -7.30 15.87 14.47
CA ALA A 199 -7.40 14.55 13.85
C ALA A 199 -6.46 13.53 14.49
N VAL A 200 -6.80 12.24 14.29
CA VAL A 200 -5.92 11.10 14.48
C VAL A 200 -5.73 10.46 13.12
N MET A 201 -4.48 10.20 12.71
CA MET A 201 -4.12 9.54 11.45
C MET A 201 -3.33 8.27 11.73
N LEU A 202 -3.76 7.15 11.15
CA LEU A 202 -3.14 5.85 11.38
C LEU A 202 -3.33 4.88 10.21
N GLU A 203 -2.53 3.81 10.21
CA GLU A 203 -2.73 2.59 9.42
C GLU A 203 -3.35 1.51 10.33
N VAL A 204 -4.37 0.76 9.88
CA VAL A 204 -4.94 -0.37 10.66
C VAL A 204 -3.92 -1.52 10.77
N VAL A 205 -3.09 -1.69 9.74
CA VAL A 205 -1.91 -2.55 9.74
C VAL A 205 -0.74 -1.74 9.22
N GLN A 206 0.24 -1.49 10.05
CA GLN A 206 1.47 -0.76 9.68
C GLN A 206 2.33 -1.62 8.77
N GLY A 207 2.42 -1.27 7.48
CA GLY A 207 3.19 -2.05 6.52
C GLY A 207 4.69 -2.00 6.74
N GLU A 208 5.24 -0.82 6.90
CA GLU A 208 6.67 -0.60 7.12
C GLU A 208 7.08 -0.82 8.60
N GLY A 209 6.13 -0.67 9.53
CA GLY A 209 6.30 -0.96 10.95
C GLY A 209 6.23 -2.45 11.31
N GLY A 210 6.63 -3.35 10.38
CA GLY A 210 6.74 -4.78 10.65
C GLY A 210 5.44 -5.57 10.50
N VAL A 211 4.53 -5.13 9.65
CA VAL A 211 3.19 -5.75 9.48
C VAL A 211 2.43 -5.84 10.82
N SER A 212 2.56 -4.79 11.63
CA SER A 212 1.93 -4.72 12.96
C SER A 212 0.48 -4.28 12.84
N SER A 213 -0.45 -5.05 13.37
CA SER A 213 -1.88 -4.76 13.36
C SER A 213 -2.33 -4.04 14.62
N LEU A 214 -3.37 -3.22 14.51
CA LEU A 214 -4.11 -2.77 15.70
C LEU A 214 -4.65 -4.00 16.45
N SER A 215 -4.58 -3.95 17.77
CA SER A 215 -5.23 -4.94 18.64
C SER A 215 -6.75 -4.84 18.50
N ALA A 216 -7.44 -5.98 18.68
CA ALA A 216 -8.89 -6.02 18.55
C ALA A 216 -9.56 -4.99 19.48
N GLY A 217 -10.51 -4.20 18.93
CA GLY A 217 -11.27 -3.17 19.63
C GLY A 217 -10.57 -1.81 19.70
N VAL A 218 -9.25 -1.71 19.48
CA VAL A 218 -8.50 -0.44 19.57
C VAL A 218 -9.00 0.58 18.55
N LEU A 219 -9.34 0.15 17.32
CA LEU A 219 -9.87 1.07 16.33
C LEU A 219 -11.22 1.67 16.76
N GLY A 220 -12.08 0.83 17.38
CA GLY A 220 -13.35 1.30 17.96
C GLY A 220 -13.17 2.31 19.10
N GLU A 221 -12.19 2.08 19.99
CA GLU A 221 -11.86 3.01 21.06
C GLU A 221 -11.33 4.36 20.51
N ILE A 222 -10.45 4.32 19.51
CA ILE A 222 -9.95 5.54 18.83
C ILE A 222 -11.12 6.28 18.15
N ARG A 223 -12.04 5.56 17.49
CA ARG A 223 -13.26 6.17 16.90
C ARG A 223 -14.06 6.90 17.96
N ALA A 224 -14.32 6.26 19.10
CA ALA A 224 -15.08 6.88 20.20
C ALA A 224 -14.38 8.14 20.75
N LEU A 225 -13.05 8.13 20.88
CA LEU A 225 -12.28 9.32 21.28
C LEU A 225 -12.40 10.44 20.24
N CYS A 226 -12.31 10.11 18.95
CA CYS A 226 -12.48 11.09 17.87
C CYS A 226 -13.88 11.70 17.91
N ASP A 227 -14.91 10.89 18.14
CA ASP A 227 -16.30 11.39 18.22
C ASP A 227 -16.52 12.31 19.42
N ALA A 228 -16.04 11.93 20.60
CA ALA A 228 -16.17 12.70 21.83
C ALA A 228 -15.47 14.08 21.74
N ASN A 229 -14.38 14.17 20.98
CA ASN A 229 -13.57 15.40 20.86
C ASN A 229 -13.77 16.14 19.53
N GLN A 230 -14.66 15.65 18.66
CA GLN A 230 -14.85 16.19 17.30
C GLN A 230 -13.56 16.20 16.46
N TRP A 231 -12.69 15.22 16.67
CA TRP A 231 -11.51 15.02 15.85
C TRP A 231 -11.88 14.18 14.62
N LEU A 232 -11.19 14.39 13.52
CA LEU A 232 -11.27 13.49 12.36
C LEU A 232 -10.50 12.19 12.63
N LEU A 233 -11.09 11.06 12.31
CA LEU A 233 -10.39 9.79 12.19
C LEU A 233 -9.96 9.63 10.73
N ILE A 234 -8.66 9.64 10.49
CA ILE A 234 -8.03 9.44 9.17
C ILE A 234 -7.41 8.06 9.13
N ILE A 235 -7.87 7.19 8.24
CA ILE A 235 -7.28 5.87 8.04
C ILE A 235 -6.54 5.84 6.70
N ASP A 236 -5.23 5.59 6.78
CA ASP A 236 -4.38 5.34 5.62
C ASP A 236 -4.55 3.88 5.18
N GLU A 237 -5.33 3.68 4.13
CA GLU A 237 -5.59 2.40 3.49
C GLU A 237 -4.76 2.21 2.20
N VAL A 238 -3.70 2.98 2.04
CA VAL A 238 -2.83 2.92 0.84
C VAL A 238 -2.24 1.52 0.65
N GLN A 239 -1.89 0.83 1.74
CA GLN A 239 -1.38 -0.54 1.66
C GLN A 239 -2.41 -1.61 2.03
N THR A 240 -3.33 -1.31 2.94
CA THR A 240 -4.31 -2.26 3.51
C THR A 240 -5.58 -2.39 2.69
N GLY A 241 -5.93 -1.38 1.91
CA GLY A 241 -7.18 -1.32 1.14
C GLY A 241 -7.18 -2.18 -0.12
N VAL A 242 -8.29 -2.11 -0.83
CA VAL A 242 -8.51 -2.74 -2.13
C VAL A 242 -8.30 -4.26 -2.07
N GLY A 243 -8.92 -4.90 -1.08
CA GLY A 243 -8.94 -6.37 -0.95
C GLY A 243 -7.76 -6.98 -0.22
N ARG A 244 -6.66 -6.24 0.03
CA ARG A 244 -5.40 -6.75 0.57
C ARG A 244 -5.56 -7.50 1.89
N THR A 245 -6.38 -7.01 2.79
CA THR A 245 -6.60 -7.57 4.15
C THR A 245 -7.75 -8.57 4.24
N GLY A 246 -8.35 -8.95 3.10
CA GLY A 246 -9.48 -9.89 3.05
C GLY A 246 -10.86 -9.21 3.09
N GLN A 247 -10.90 -7.90 3.29
CA GLN A 247 -12.06 -7.03 3.11
C GLN A 247 -11.72 -5.96 2.07
N TRP A 248 -12.70 -5.24 1.53
CA TRP A 248 -12.42 -4.12 0.64
C TRP A 248 -11.48 -3.11 1.28
N PHE A 249 -11.71 -2.80 2.57
CA PHE A 249 -10.90 -1.90 3.37
C PHE A 249 -10.70 -2.47 4.78
N ALA A 250 -9.54 -2.28 5.36
CA ALA A 250 -9.16 -2.88 6.64
C ALA A 250 -10.05 -2.38 7.81
N HIS A 251 -10.51 -1.12 7.76
CA HIS A 251 -11.42 -0.58 8.78
C HIS A 251 -12.74 -1.36 8.90
N GLN A 252 -13.16 -2.04 7.81
CA GLN A 252 -14.39 -2.84 7.79
C GLN A 252 -14.30 -4.10 8.65
N ILE A 253 -13.08 -4.57 8.99
CA ILE A 253 -12.88 -5.73 9.87
C ILE A 253 -13.49 -5.48 11.26
N GLU A 254 -13.43 -4.23 11.75
CA GLU A 254 -14.00 -3.84 13.04
C GLU A 254 -15.31 -3.01 12.89
N ASN A 255 -15.88 -2.92 11.68
CA ASN A 255 -17.07 -2.13 11.38
C ASN A 255 -16.97 -0.66 11.83
N VAL A 256 -15.79 -0.07 11.72
CA VAL A 256 -15.55 1.34 12.02
C VAL A 256 -15.51 2.14 10.73
N THR A 257 -16.30 3.22 10.63
CA THR A 257 -16.23 4.14 9.48
C THR A 257 -15.33 5.32 9.85
N PRO A 258 -14.22 5.58 9.12
CA PRO A 258 -13.42 6.77 9.33
C PRO A 258 -14.09 8.02 8.74
N ASP A 259 -13.71 9.20 9.22
CA ASP A 259 -14.10 10.46 8.58
C ASP A 259 -13.34 10.69 7.26
N VAL A 260 -12.10 10.17 7.17
CA VAL A 260 -11.22 10.30 6.00
C VAL A 260 -10.50 8.98 5.75
N MET A 261 -10.46 8.55 4.49
CA MET A 261 -9.71 7.37 4.05
C MET A 261 -8.85 7.71 2.84
N THR A 262 -7.62 7.19 2.80
CA THR A 262 -6.72 7.35 1.64
C THR A 262 -6.40 6.02 0.99
N LEU A 263 -6.35 6.01 -0.35
CA LEU A 263 -6.11 4.83 -1.17
C LEU A 263 -5.02 5.12 -2.22
N ALA A 264 -4.29 4.09 -2.62
CA ALA A 264 -3.42 4.07 -3.80
C ALA A 264 -3.04 2.63 -4.16
N LYS A 265 -1.79 2.37 -4.53
CA LYS A 265 -1.20 1.03 -4.76
C LYS A 265 -2.13 0.09 -5.51
N GLY A 266 -2.76 -0.86 -4.80
CA GLY A 266 -3.67 -1.85 -5.37
C GLY A 266 -4.83 -1.27 -6.18
N LEU A 267 -5.22 -0.02 -5.93
CA LEU A 267 -6.31 0.65 -6.65
C LEU A 267 -6.07 0.71 -8.17
N GLY A 268 -4.82 0.98 -8.58
CA GLY A 268 -4.46 1.09 -10.00
C GLY A 268 -3.83 -0.17 -10.59
N ALA A 269 -3.56 -1.20 -9.77
CA ALA A 269 -2.91 -2.45 -10.18
C ALA A 269 -1.65 -2.24 -11.06
N GLY A 270 -0.82 -1.25 -10.74
CA GLY A 270 0.39 -0.85 -11.46
C GLY A 270 0.32 0.52 -12.14
N VAL A 271 -0.87 1.05 -12.41
CA VAL A 271 -1.05 2.41 -12.92
C VAL A 271 -1.08 3.39 -11.73
N PRO A 272 -0.29 4.49 -11.76
CA PRO A 272 -0.29 5.48 -10.70
C PRO A 272 -1.68 6.11 -10.50
N VAL A 273 -2.26 5.93 -9.32
CA VAL A 273 -3.52 6.52 -8.88
C VAL A 273 -3.54 6.57 -7.35
N GLY A 274 -4.13 7.62 -6.82
CA GLY A 274 -4.48 7.77 -5.41
C GLY A 274 -5.90 8.30 -5.27
N ALA A 275 -6.50 8.10 -4.12
CA ALA A 275 -7.81 8.67 -3.79
C ALA A 275 -7.85 9.09 -2.31
N LEU A 276 -8.52 10.19 -2.06
CA LEU A 276 -8.90 10.68 -0.74
C LEU A 276 -10.43 10.64 -0.68
N LEU A 277 -10.96 9.92 0.30
CA LEU A 277 -12.40 9.79 0.51
C LEU A 277 -12.79 10.48 1.82
N THR A 278 -13.98 11.06 1.88
CA THR A 278 -14.51 11.71 3.07
C THR A 278 -15.87 11.15 3.45
N TRP A 279 -16.20 11.23 4.75
CA TRP A 279 -17.49 10.85 5.29
C TRP A 279 -17.92 11.77 6.44
N GLY A 280 -19.22 11.99 6.56
CA GLY A 280 -19.83 12.69 7.70
C GLY A 280 -19.24 14.09 7.88
N ARG A 281 -18.57 14.35 9.02
CA ARG A 281 -18.03 15.68 9.37
C ARG A 281 -16.88 16.16 8.47
N ALA A 282 -16.27 15.27 7.69
CA ALA A 282 -15.22 15.63 6.73
C ALA A 282 -15.78 16.00 5.35
N THR A 283 -17.04 15.62 5.06
CA THR A 283 -17.73 15.92 3.80
C THR A 283 -17.96 17.42 3.67
N GLY A 284 -17.67 17.98 2.48
CA GLY A 284 -17.82 19.41 2.19
C GLY A 284 -16.76 20.32 2.84
N VAL A 285 -15.75 19.79 3.55
CA VAL A 285 -14.65 20.60 4.12
C VAL A 285 -13.83 21.22 2.99
N PHE A 286 -13.50 20.44 1.95
CA PHE A 286 -12.91 21.01 0.74
C PHE A 286 -13.99 21.70 -0.10
N HIS A 287 -13.66 22.85 -0.62
CA HIS A 287 -14.49 23.67 -1.50
C HIS A 287 -13.70 24.00 -2.76
N VAL A 288 -14.34 24.56 -3.76
CA VAL A 288 -13.67 24.94 -5.03
C VAL A 288 -12.48 25.83 -4.74
N GLY A 289 -11.30 25.41 -5.25
CA GLY A 289 -10.02 26.10 -5.08
C GLY A 289 -9.22 25.70 -3.82
N ALA A 290 -9.77 24.91 -2.88
CA ALA A 290 -9.05 24.50 -1.67
C ALA A 290 -7.92 23.51 -1.96
N HIS A 291 -8.10 22.64 -2.94
CA HIS A 291 -7.11 21.64 -3.35
C HIS A 291 -7.21 21.35 -4.84
N GLY A 292 -6.17 20.70 -5.42
CA GLY A 292 -6.16 20.37 -6.84
C GLY A 292 -4.96 19.54 -7.27
N THR A 293 -5.04 19.01 -8.47
CA THR A 293 -4.00 18.20 -9.10
C THR A 293 -4.11 18.32 -10.63
N THR A 294 -2.99 18.23 -11.33
CA THR A 294 -3.00 18.23 -12.79
C THR A 294 -3.41 16.86 -13.36
N PHE A 295 -2.79 15.79 -12.90
CA PHE A 295 -2.95 14.44 -13.47
C PHE A 295 -3.96 13.56 -12.71
N GLY A 296 -4.25 13.86 -11.46
CA GLY A 296 -5.17 13.05 -10.65
C GLY A 296 -6.56 13.02 -11.28
N GLY A 297 -7.12 11.82 -11.40
CA GLY A 297 -8.42 11.60 -12.02
C GLY A 297 -8.40 11.50 -13.54
N ASN A 298 -7.22 11.34 -14.18
CA ASN A 298 -7.16 11.19 -15.64
C ASN A 298 -7.86 9.90 -16.14
N PRO A 299 -8.44 9.91 -17.35
CA PRO A 299 -9.20 8.77 -17.89
C PRO A 299 -8.45 7.43 -17.85
N LEU A 300 -7.15 7.42 -18.16
CA LEU A 300 -6.35 6.17 -18.15
C LEU A 300 -6.26 5.55 -16.76
N ALA A 301 -5.94 6.36 -15.75
CA ALA A 301 -5.85 5.88 -14.37
C ALA A 301 -7.23 5.47 -13.81
N MET A 302 -8.28 6.22 -14.16
CA MET A 302 -9.65 5.87 -13.76
C MET A 302 -10.11 4.55 -14.37
N ARG A 303 -9.83 4.31 -15.66
CA ARG A 303 -10.12 3.05 -16.33
C ARG A 303 -9.37 1.88 -15.71
N ALA A 304 -8.10 2.07 -15.33
CA ALA A 304 -7.34 1.06 -14.62
C ALA A 304 -7.99 0.69 -13.27
N ALA A 305 -8.35 1.71 -12.47
CA ALA A 305 -8.96 1.50 -11.17
C ALA A 305 -10.36 0.85 -11.26
N LEU A 306 -11.22 1.32 -12.17
CA LEU A 306 -12.52 0.71 -12.44
C LEU A 306 -12.39 -0.78 -12.79
N THR A 307 -11.47 -1.11 -13.70
CA THR A 307 -11.23 -2.49 -14.10
C THR A 307 -10.68 -3.32 -12.94
N THR A 308 -9.80 -2.74 -12.12
CA THR A 308 -9.24 -3.41 -10.95
C THR A 308 -10.33 -3.77 -9.94
N LEU A 309 -11.20 -2.81 -9.60
CA LEU A 309 -12.31 -3.06 -8.67
C LEU A 309 -13.28 -4.11 -9.23
N ALA A 310 -13.62 -4.02 -10.51
CA ALA A 310 -14.49 -5.01 -11.15
C ALA A 310 -13.90 -6.43 -11.13
N VAL A 311 -12.60 -6.59 -11.40
CA VAL A 311 -11.94 -7.91 -11.31
C VAL A 311 -11.95 -8.44 -9.89
N ILE A 312 -11.61 -7.61 -8.89
CA ILE A 312 -11.61 -8.02 -7.48
C ILE A 312 -13.00 -8.49 -7.04
N GLU A 313 -14.06 -7.81 -7.46
CA GLU A 313 -15.44 -8.15 -7.13
C GLU A 313 -15.87 -9.44 -7.83
N ASP A 314 -15.72 -9.51 -9.15
CA ASP A 314 -16.18 -10.62 -9.99
C ASP A 314 -15.46 -11.95 -9.66
N GLU A 315 -14.18 -11.89 -9.32
CA GLU A 315 -13.35 -13.06 -9.02
C GLU A 315 -13.29 -13.37 -7.51
N GLY A 316 -13.98 -12.58 -6.66
CA GLY A 316 -14.06 -12.81 -5.22
C GLY A 316 -12.71 -12.69 -4.50
N LEU A 317 -11.82 -11.78 -4.97
CA LEU A 317 -10.43 -11.74 -4.54
C LEU A 317 -10.24 -11.29 -3.08
N CYS A 318 -11.21 -10.63 -2.46
CA CYS A 318 -11.18 -10.38 -1.02
C CYS A 318 -11.24 -11.69 -0.22
N ALA A 319 -12.16 -12.59 -0.57
CA ALA A 319 -12.27 -13.91 0.07
C ALA A 319 -11.02 -14.77 -0.22
N ASN A 320 -10.50 -14.72 -1.46
CA ASN A 320 -9.25 -15.39 -1.79
C ASN A 320 -8.07 -14.85 -0.94
N ALA A 321 -7.97 -13.54 -0.75
CA ALA A 321 -6.91 -12.94 0.08
C ALA A 321 -6.97 -13.44 1.54
N SER A 322 -8.17 -13.58 2.13
CA SER A 322 -8.33 -14.20 3.46
C SER A 322 -7.87 -15.65 3.44
N LYS A 323 -8.39 -16.45 2.53
CA LYS A 323 -8.08 -17.89 2.41
C LYS A 323 -6.57 -18.14 2.26
N GLN A 324 -5.94 -17.47 1.29
CA GLN A 324 -4.53 -17.69 0.98
C GLN A 324 -3.62 -17.14 2.10
N GLY A 325 -3.99 -16.00 2.70
CA GLY A 325 -3.25 -15.46 3.84
C GLY A 325 -3.25 -16.39 5.04
N ASP A 326 -4.39 -17.02 5.37
CA ASP A 326 -4.49 -18.01 6.42
C ASP A 326 -3.67 -19.27 6.08
N ALA A 327 -3.73 -19.73 4.83
CA ALA A 327 -2.96 -20.89 4.35
C ALA A 327 -1.44 -20.64 4.44
N ILE A 328 -0.96 -19.43 4.07
CA ILE A 328 0.47 -19.06 4.20
C ILE A 328 0.89 -19.10 5.67
N ARG A 329 0.15 -18.45 6.58
CA ARG A 329 0.50 -18.42 8.01
C ARG A 329 0.47 -19.81 8.63
N ALA A 330 -0.57 -20.59 8.38
CA ALA A 330 -0.71 -21.94 8.91
C ALA A 330 0.37 -22.89 8.36
N GLY A 331 0.63 -22.86 7.06
CA GLY A 331 1.66 -23.69 6.42
C GLY A 331 3.06 -23.40 6.94
N LEU A 332 3.43 -22.11 7.05
CA LEU A 332 4.73 -21.70 7.63
C LEU A 332 4.82 -22.10 9.11
N ALA A 333 3.77 -21.88 9.91
CA ALA A 333 3.77 -22.24 11.33
C ALA A 333 3.93 -23.76 11.54
N GLN A 334 3.34 -24.59 10.67
CA GLN A 334 3.49 -26.04 10.72
C GLN A 334 4.92 -26.47 10.37
N ILE A 335 5.48 -25.94 9.26
CA ILE A 335 6.81 -26.36 8.78
C ILE A 335 7.92 -25.84 9.71
N LEU A 336 7.77 -24.63 10.27
CA LEU A 336 8.73 -23.96 11.13
C LEU A 336 8.47 -24.19 12.63
N SER A 337 7.73 -25.25 13.00
CA SER A 337 7.33 -25.52 14.37
C SER A 337 8.51 -25.71 15.35
N GLU A 338 9.62 -26.28 14.86
CA GLU A 338 10.86 -26.43 15.64
C GLU A 338 11.54 -25.08 15.90
N GLU A 339 11.59 -24.20 14.89
CA GLU A 339 12.15 -22.86 14.99
C GLU A 339 11.29 -21.95 15.89
N VAL A 340 9.97 -22.15 15.88
CA VAL A 340 9.04 -21.48 16.82
C VAL A 340 9.30 -21.97 18.24
N ALA A 341 9.39 -23.29 18.47
CA ALA A 341 9.67 -23.86 19.79
C ALA A 341 11.04 -23.42 20.32
N ALA A 342 12.02 -23.21 19.45
CA ALA A 342 13.34 -22.68 19.81
C ALA A 342 13.36 -21.15 20.02
N GLY A 343 12.24 -20.45 19.82
CA GLY A 343 12.16 -18.99 19.93
C GLY A 343 12.85 -18.20 18.81
N LYS A 344 13.30 -18.88 17.74
CA LYS A 344 13.96 -18.27 16.57
C LYS A 344 12.96 -17.60 15.62
N VAL A 345 11.74 -18.14 15.51
CA VAL A 345 10.59 -17.49 14.88
C VAL A 345 9.65 -17.02 15.99
N LYS A 346 9.42 -15.73 16.09
CA LYS A 346 8.66 -15.12 17.20
C LYS A 346 7.16 -15.09 16.92
N GLU A 347 6.78 -14.72 15.69
CA GLU A 347 5.37 -14.52 15.36
C GLU A 347 5.11 -14.66 13.87
N PHE A 348 3.91 -15.18 13.52
CA PHE A 348 3.27 -15.06 12.22
C PHE A 348 2.07 -14.14 12.37
N ARG A 349 2.08 -12.99 11.72
CA ARG A 349 1.05 -11.97 11.89
C ARG A 349 0.55 -11.38 10.57
N GLY A 350 -0.45 -10.51 10.65
CA GLY A 350 -1.05 -9.81 9.52
C GLY A 350 -2.49 -10.18 9.25
N LYS A 351 -3.05 -9.62 8.18
CA LYS A 351 -4.44 -9.78 7.73
C LYS A 351 -4.48 -10.07 6.23
N GLY A 352 -5.28 -11.04 5.80
CA GLY A 352 -5.35 -11.43 4.40
C GLY A 352 -3.96 -11.73 3.83
N LEU A 353 -3.66 -11.20 2.65
CA LEU A 353 -2.37 -11.31 1.96
C LEU A 353 -1.38 -10.17 2.33
N MET A 354 -1.47 -9.66 3.53
CA MET A 354 -0.45 -8.82 4.15
C MET A 354 0.11 -9.60 5.35
N VAL A 355 1.19 -10.36 5.11
CA VAL A 355 1.73 -11.34 6.06
C VAL A 355 3.13 -10.94 6.51
N GLY A 356 3.38 -10.99 7.81
CA GLY A 356 4.68 -10.78 8.46
C GLY A 356 5.15 -12.01 9.20
N ILE A 357 6.41 -12.36 9.07
CA ILE A 357 7.09 -13.41 9.84
C ILE A 357 8.22 -12.75 10.62
N GLU A 358 8.07 -12.63 11.93
CA GLU A 358 9.11 -12.03 12.76
C GLU A 358 10.12 -13.08 13.24
N LEU A 359 11.40 -12.80 12.98
CA LEU A 359 12.52 -13.61 13.43
C LEU A 359 13.19 -12.98 14.66
N ASP A 360 14.01 -13.75 15.38
CA ASP A 360 14.71 -13.31 16.58
C ASP A 360 15.89 -12.36 16.30
N ARG A 361 16.24 -12.16 15.04
CA ARG A 361 17.41 -11.39 14.59
C ARG A 361 17.15 -10.64 13.29
N PRO A 362 17.95 -9.61 12.96
CA PRO A 362 17.90 -8.95 11.65
C PRO A 362 18.08 -9.97 10.52
N CYS A 363 17.19 -9.92 9.52
CA CYS A 363 17.11 -10.93 8.47
C CYS A 363 17.15 -10.38 7.04
N GLY A 364 17.72 -9.18 6.85
CA GLY A 364 17.79 -8.51 5.54
C GLY A 364 18.46 -9.34 4.43
N GLU A 365 19.40 -10.24 4.77
CA GLU A 365 20.04 -11.12 3.80
C GLU A 365 19.09 -12.13 3.15
N LEU A 366 17.94 -12.45 3.79
CA LEU A 366 16.94 -13.32 3.20
C LEU A 366 16.41 -12.79 1.87
N VAL A 367 16.42 -11.46 1.66
CA VAL A 367 16.01 -10.86 0.39
C VAL A 367 16.89 -11.34 -0.76
N THR A 368 18.21 -11.37 -0.58
CA THR A 368 19.16 -11.84 -1.60
C THR A 368 19.08 -13.35 -1.78
N ARG A 369 19.02 -14.11 -0.68
CA ARG A 369 18.87 -15.58 -0.74
C ARG A 369 17.58 -15.98 -1.46
N ALA A 370 16.48 -15.28 -1.20
CA ALA A 370 15.19 -15.51 -1.86
C ALA A 370 15.27 -15.18 -3.36
N LEU A 371 15.92 -14.07 -3.74
CA LEU A 371 16.17 -13.72 -5.15
C LEU A 371 16.92 -14.85 -5.87
N ASP A 372 17.98 -15.39 -5.26
CA ASP A 372 18.75 -16.50 -5.81
C ASP A 372 17.91 -17.77 -5.96
N ALA A 373 16.97 -18.01 -5.03
CA ALA A 373 16.02 -19.11 -5.09
C ALA A 373 14.79 -18.86 -5.99
N GLY A 374 14.73 -17.72 -6.71
CA GLY A 374 13.60 -17.39 -7.59
C GLY A 374 12.31 -16.99 -6.83
N LEU A 375 12.45 -16.37 -5.68
CA LEU A 375 11.36 -15.86 -4.87
C LEU A 375 11.58 -14.38 -4.55
N LEU A 376 10.56 -13.53 -4.73
CA LEU A 376 10.65 -12.10 -4.39
C LEU A 376 9.91 -11.83 -3.08
N ILE A 377 10.65 -11.41 -2.09
CA ILE A 377 10.19 -10.98 -0.77
C ILE A 377 10.86 -9.67 -0.39
N ASN A 378 10.42 -9.06 0.70
CA ASN A 378 11.25 -8.05 1.38
C ASN A 378 11.26 -8.24 2.89
N VAL A 379 12.15 -7.49 3.55
CA VAL A 379 12.27 -7.42 5.00
C VAL A 379 11.96 -6.00 5.43
N THR A 380 11.13 -5.86 6.45
CA THR A 380 10.78 -4.60 7.09
C THR A 380 11.05 -4.67 8.59
N HIS A 381 11.21 -3.52 9.25
CA HIS A 381 11.52 -3.45 10.69
C HIS A 381 12.69 -4.37 11.08
N ASP A 382 13.74 -4.42 10.25
CA ASP A 382 14.99 -5.18 10.37
C ASP A 382 14.83 -6.71 10.45
N SER A 383 13.82 -7.25 11.17
CA SER A 383 13.66 -8.68 11.49
C SER A 383 12.37 -9.33 10.97
N VAL A 384 11.55 -8.62 10.19
CA VAL A 384 10.26 -9.13 9.73
C VAL A 384 10.28 -9.39 8.22
N VAL A 385 10.19 -10.66 7.84
CA VAL A 385 9.93 -11.03 6.44
C VAL A 385 8.49 -10.66 6.11
N ARG A 386 8.31 -9.81 5.11
CA ARG A 386 6.99 -9.36 4.65
C ARG A 386 6.63 -9.99 3.32
N LEU A 387 5.41 -10.52 3.25
CA LEU A 387 4.80 -11.06 2.05
C LEU A 387 3.56 -10.24 1.67
N LEU A 388 3.48 -9.88 0.40
CA LEU A 388 2.40 -9.10 -0.21
C LEU A 388 2.07 -9.67 -1.60
N PRO A 389 1.84 -10.99 -1.77
CA PRO A 389 1.62 -11.57 -3.10
C PRO A 389 0.38 -10.95 -3.77
N PRO A 390 0.25 -11.04 -5.10
CA PRO A 390 -0.98 -10.64 -5.80
C PRO A 390 -2.22 -11.33 -5.22
N LEU A 391 -3.38 -10.66 -5.26
CA LEU A 391 -4.64 -11.20 -4.71
C LEU A 391 -5.14 -12.43 -5.49
N ILE A 392 -4.66 -12.62 -6.71
CA ILE A 392 -4.99 -13.74 -7.58
C ILE A 392 -4.21 -15.03 -7.30
N ILE A 393 -3.28 -15.02 -6.33
CA ILE A 393 -2.48 -16.21 -5.98
C ILE A 393 -3.41 -17.37 -5.66
N ASN A 394 -3.14 -18.55 -6.22
CA ASN A 394 -3.94 -19.76 -6.04
C ASN A 394 -3.34 -20.71 -4.98
N ASP A 395 -4.01 -21.86 -4.75
CA ASP A 395 -3.60 -22.81 -3.72
C ASP A 395 -2.24 -23.46 -4.02
N GLU A 396 -1.93 -23.76 -5.29
CA GLU A 396 -0.66 -24.37 -5.70
C GLU A 396 0.51 -23.38 -5.55
N GLU A 397 0.30 -22.16 -6.01
CA GLU A 397 1.30 -21.07 -5.87
C GLU A 397 1.54 -20.70 -4.41
N THR A 398 0.49 -20.75 -3.58
CA THR A 398 0.59 -20.54 -2.12
C THR A 398 1.41 -21.66 -1.46
N ALA A 399 1.16 -22.92 -1.83
CA ALA A 399 1.93 -24.04 -1.30
C ALA A 399 3.41 -23.95 -1.72
N GLU A 400 3.68 -23.56 -2.96
CA GLU A 400 5.04 -23.34 -3.46
C GLU A 400 5.75 -22.19 -2.74
N LEU A 401 5.07 -21.05 -2.52
CA LEU A 401 5.58 -19.92 -1.72
C LEU A 401 5.98 -20.38 -0.32
N VAL A 402 5.08 -21.09 0.37
CA VAL A 402 5.31 -21.58 1.73
C VAL A 402 6.51 -22.55 1.78
N ALA A 403 6.58 -23.50 0.85
CA ALA A 403 7.66 -24.48 0.81
C ALA A 403 9.04 -23.81 0.58
N ARG A 404 9.14 -22.93 -0.42
CA ARG A 404 10.39 -22.21 -0.73
C ARG A 404 10.84 -21.31 0.42
N LEU A 405 9.92 -20.53 0.99
CA LEU A 405 10.24 -19.60 2.07
C LEU A 405 10.64 -20.33 3.35
N ALA A 406 9.97 -21.44 3.68
CA ALA A 406 10.30 -22.24 4.88
C ALA A 406 11.73 -22.79 4.80
N VAL A 407 12.17 -23.29 3.64
CA VAL A 407 13.56 -23.75 3.44
C VAL A 407 14.55 -22.62 3.69
N LEU A 408 14.31 -21.44 3.08
CA LEU A 408 15.18 -20.27 3.24
C LEU A 408 15.30 -19.80 4.69
N ILE A 409 14.16 -19.78 5.42
CA ILE A 409 14.16 -19.41 6.84
C ILE A 409 14.91 -20.45 7.69
N LYS A 410 14.70 -21.75 7.46
CA LYS A 410 15.44 -22.81 8.19
C LYS A 410 16.96 -22.72 7.95
N GLU A 411 17.39 -22.57 6.72
CA GLU A 411 18.81 -22.41 6.39
C GLU A 411 19.43 -21.13 6.98
N PHE A 412 18.63 -20.05 7.09
CA PHE A 412 19.06 -18.80 7.72
C PHE A 412 19.20 -18.92 9.24
N LEU A 413 18.34 -19.71 9.87
CA LEU A 413 18.27 -19.87 11.33
C LEU A 413 19.14 -21.02 11.86
N ALA A 414 19.66 -21.89 10.96
CA ALA A 414 20.55 -22.96 11.34
C ALA A 414 21.88 -22.41 11.92
#